data_604541360a1e36de7289b416ae1de5e7
#
_entry.id   604541360a1e36de7289b416ae1de5e7
#
_cell.length_a   1.000
_cell.length_b   1.000
_cell.length_c   1.000
_cell.angle_alpha   90.00
_cell.angle_beta   90.00
_cell.angle_gamma   90.00
#
_symmetry.space_group_name_H-M   'P 1'
#
loop_
_entity.id
_entity.type
_entity.pdbx_description
1 polymer ?
#
loop_
_entity_poly.entity_id
_entity_poly.type
_entity_poly.pdbx_seq_one_letter_code
_entity_poly.pdbx_strand_id
1 'polypeptide(L)'
;MVLHRDTIVAILNNWNAPKYDGSQDVRPWLKGIEELCRIYGIPPIQMTEMAVKSTSGEANPVLMAMFEAKVAEAGTWEWADFKECVIQIEGEFENSRLV
;
A
#
# COMPACT_ATOMS: atom_id res chain seq x y z
N MET A 1 -11.22 -13.88 -7.13
CA MET A 1 -11.39 -14.53 -5.83
C MET A 1 -10.79 -13.65 -4.73
N VAL A 2 -11.48 -13.55 -3.60
CA VAL A 2 -11.03 -12.76 -2.46
C VAL A 2 -10.55 -13.71 -1.36
N LEU A 3 -9.39 -13.43 -0.77
CA LEU A 3 -8.89 -14.22 0.34
C LEU A 3 -9.65 -13.89 1.62
N HIS A 4 -9.86 -14.91 2.44
CA HIS A 4 -10.53 -14.74 3.71
C HIS A 4 -9.70 -13.83 4.64
N ARG A 5 -10.38 -13.11 5.53
CA ARG A 5 -9.73 -12.16 6.44
C ARG A 5 -8.64 -12.84 7.29
N ASP A 6 -8.91 -14.03 7.80
CA ASP A 6 -7.94 -14.78 8.60
C ASP A 6 -6.69 -15.14 7.80
N THR A 7 -6.87 -15.46 6.52
CA THR A 7 -5.75 -15.73 5.61
C THR A 7 -4.89 -14.49 5.42
N ILE A 8 -5.53 -13.33 5.21
CA ILE A 8 -4.82 -12.05 5.06
C ILE A 8 -4.01 -11.73 6.32
N VAL A 9 -4.61 -11.91 7.50
CA VAL A 9 -3.92 -11.66 8.78
C VAL A 9 -2.72 -12.59 8.93
N ALA A 10 -2.87 -13.87 8.60
CA ALA A 10 -1.79 -14.84 8.67
C ALA A 10 -0.62 -14.47 7.74
N ILE A 11 -0.95 -14.03 6.52
CA ILE A 11 0.05 -13.58 5.56
C ILE A 11 0.79 -12.36 6.10
N LEU A 12 0.07 -11.37 6.63
CA LEU A 12 0.67 -10.14 7.18
C LEU A 12 1.61 -10.44 8.34
N ASN A 13 1.29 -11.44 9.18
CA ASN A 13 2.15 -11.84 10.28
C ASN A 13 3.50 -12.41 9.82
N ASN A 14 3.56 -12.94 8.60
CA ASN A 14 4.78 -13.48 7.98
C ASN A 14 5.31 -12.58 6.87
N TRP A 15 4.75 -11.38 6.74
CA TRP A 15 5.03 -10.46 5.65
C TRP A 15 6.34 -9.72 5.87
N ASN A 16 7.28 -9.88 4.95
CA ASN A 16 8.62 -9.31 5.04
C ASN A 16 8.83 -8.11 4.11
N ALA A 17 7.75 -7.50 3.65
CA ALA A 17 7.87 -6.34 2.77
C ALA A 17 8.55 -5.18 3.49
N PRO A 18 9.47 -4.48 2.83
CA PRO A 18 10.02 -3.24 3.41
C PRO A 18 8.89 -2.23 3.59
N LYS A 19 8.96 -1.48 4.67
CA LYS A 19 7.97 -0.46 4.98
C LYS A 19 8.28 0.82 4.20
N TYR A 20 7.28 1.37 3.54
CA TYR A 20 7.40 2.66 2.88
C TYR A 20 7.03 3.76 3.88
N ASP A 21 7.93 4.69 4.14
CA ASP A 21 7.71 5.79 5.09
C ASP A 21 7.65 7.17 4.44
N GLY A 22 7.76 7.21 3.12
CA GLY A 22 7.77 8.45 2.36
C GLY A 22 9.17 8.96 2.02
N SER A 23 10.22 8.33 2.55
CA SER A 23 11.61 8.77 2.30
C SER A 23 12.29 8.05 1.15
N GLN A 24 11.78 6.87 0.78
CA GLN A 24 12.36 6.07 -0.30
C GLN A 24 11.69 6.39 -1.63
N ASP A 25 12.33 5.95 -2.72
CA ASP A 25 11.67 5.94 -4.02
C ASP A 25 10.52 4.92 -3.96
N VAL A 26 9.32 5.37 -4.28
CA VAL A 26 8.12 4.54 -4.17
C VAL A 26 8.06 3.45 -5.23
N ARG A 27 8.70 3.63 -6.38
CA ARG A 27 8.59 2.69 -7.51
C ARG A 27 9.17 1.32 -7.21
N PRO A 28 10.41 1.19 -6.66
CA PRO A 28 10.93 -0.12 -6.28
C PRO A 28 10.07 -0.79 -5.19
N TRP A 29 9.55 0.01 -4.26
CA TRP A 29 8.67 -0.52 -3.21
C TRP A 29 7.39 -1.10 -3.80
N LEU A 30 6.76 -0.40 -4.76
CA LEU A 30 5.56 -0.90 -5.42
C LEU A 30 5.82 -2.22 -6.14
N LYS A 31 6.96 -2.33 -6.83
CA LYS A 31 7.34 -3.59 -7.47
C LYS A 31 7.53 -4.72 -6.47
N GLY A 32 8.13 -4.42 -5.33
CA GLY A 32 8.31 -5.40 -4.25
C GLY A 32 6.98 -5.90 -3.71
N ILE A 33 6.01 -5.00 -3.52
CA ILE A 33 4.67 -5.37 -3.08
C ILE A 33 3.99 -6.28 -4.12
N GLU A 34 4.08 -5.91 -5.40
CA GLU A 34 3.49 -6.73 -6.48
C GLU A 34 4.09 -8.13 -6.49
N GLU A 35 5.40 -8.23 -6.35
CA GLU A 35 6.09 -9.53 -6.35
C GLU A 35 5.66 -10.39 -5.15
N LEU A 36 5.61 -9.80 -3.96
CA LEU A 36 5.16 -10.53 -2.77
C LEU A 36 3.71 -10.97 -2.88
N CYS A 37 2.85 -10.10 -3.40
CA CYS A 37 1.45 -10.45 -3.62
C CYS A 37 1.33 -11.64 -4.59
N ARG A 38 2.17 -11.67 -5.63
CA ARG A 38 2.20 -12.77 -6.57
C ARG A 38 2.62 -14.07 -5.87
N ILE A 39 3.66 -14.00 -5.04
CA ILE A 39 4.17 -15.17 -4.31
C ILE A 39 3.12 -15.73 -3.35
N TYR A 40 2.41 -14.87 -2.64
CA TYR A 40 1.40 -15.29 -1.67
C TYR A 40 0.02 -15.52 -2.28
N GLY A 41 -0.14 -15.29 -3.59
CA GLY A 41 -1.41 -15.50 -4.26
C GLY A 41 -2.48 -14.47 -3.90
N ILE A 42 -2.08 -13.25 -3.60
CA ILE A 42 -3.02 -12.18 -3.23
C ILE A 42 -3.63 -11.59 -4.50
N PRO A 43 -4.97 -11.60 -4.62
CA PRO A 43 -5.62 -11.05 -5.81
C PRO A 43 -5.47 -9.53 -5.88
N PRO A 44 -5.51 -8.94 -7.09
CA PRO A 44 -5.34 -7.50 -7.27
C PRO A 44 -6.26 -6.64 -6.42
N ILE A 45 -7.48 -7.08 -6.17
CA ILE A 45 -8.45 -6.34 -5.37
C ILE A 45 -8.00 -6.15 -3.91
N GLN A 46 -7.10 -7.00 -3.43
CA GLN A 46 -6.59 -6.94 -2.05
C GLN A 46 -5.16 -6.44 -1.96
N MET A 47 -4.49 -6.18 -3.10
CA MET A 47 -3.11 -5.72 -3.11
C MET A 47 -2.95 -4.35 -2.46
N THR A 48 -3.90 -3.44 -2.68
CA THR A 48 -3.86 -2.10 -2.11
C THR A 48 -3.86 -2.14 -0.59
N GLU A 49 -4.70 -2.99 0.01
CA GLU A 49 -4.73 -3.16 1.46
C GLU A 49 -3.39 -3.63 1.99
N MET A 50 -2.77 -4.61 1.31
CA MET A 50 -1.46 -5.14 1.71
C MET A 50 -0.40 -4.05 1.66
N ALA A 51 -0.41 -3.24 0.60
CA ALA A 51 0.53 -2.14 0.46
C ALA A 51 0.35 -1.08 1.55
N VAL A 52 -0.88 -0.67 1.81
CA VAL A 52 -1.18 0.34 2.84
C VAL A 52 -0.71 -0.15 4.22
N LYS A 53 -0.88 -1.42 4.51
CA LYS A 53 -0.42 -2.01 5.77
C LYS A 53 1.10 -2.21 5.81
N SER A 54 1.79 -1.99 4.69
CA SER A 54 3.24 -2.03 4.60
C SER A 54 3.84 -0.62 4.59
N THR A 55 3.21 0.31 5.25
CA THR A 55 3.68 1.69 5.38
C THR A 55 3.98 2.02 6.84
N SER A 56 4.83 3.01 7.04
CA SER A 56 5.23 3.48 8.37
C SER A 56 5.50 4.98 8.34
N GLY A 57 5.89 5.55 9.49
CA GLY A 57 6.25 6.96 9.56
C GLY A 57 5.17 7.89 9.04
N GLU A 58 5.58 8.91 8.30
CA GLU A 58 4.67 9.92 7.75
C GLU A 58 3.70 9.37 6.72
N ALA A 59 4.11 8.38 5.96
CA ALA A 59 3.28 7.81 4.91
C ALA A 59 2.09 7.02 5.46
N ASN A 60 2.28 6.34 6.60
CA ASN A 60 1.25 5.45 7.14
C ASN A 60 -0.07 6.14 7.43
N PRO A 61 -0.14 7.20 8.26
CA PRO A 61 -1.43 7.83 8.56
C PRO A 61 -2.11 8.43 7.33
N VAL A 62 -1.32 8.97 6.40
CA VAL A 62 -1.87 9.56 5.17
C VAL A 62 -2.51 8.48 4.31
N LEU A 63 -1.78 7.40 4.04
CA LEU A 63 -2.28 6.33 3.17
C LEU A 63 -3.41 5.53 3.81
N MET A 64 -3.37 5.32 5.13
CA MET A 64 -4.46 4.67 5.84
C MET A 64 -5.75 5.49 5.74
N ALA A 65 -5.67 6.80 5.96
CA ALA A 65 -6.84 7.67 5.87
C ALA A 65 -7.41 7.69 4.45
N MET A 66 -6.55 7.76 3.44
CA MET A 66 -6.98 7.72 2.04
C MET A 66 -7.64 6.39 1.69
N PHE A 67 -7.06 5.28 2.17
CA PHE A 67 -7.62 3.95 1.95
C PHE A 67 -9.03 3.83 2.53
N GLU A 68 -9.20 4.25 3.77
CA GLU A 68 -10.50 4.22 4.45
C GLU A 68 -11.54 5.07 3.70
N ALA A 69 -11.14 6.26 3.25
CA ALA A 69 -12.02 7.15 2.51
C ALA A 69 -12.44 6.54 1.16
N LYS A 70 -11.49 5.95 0.43
CA LYS A 70 -11.78 5.33 -0.86
C LYS A 70 -12.68 4.10 -0.72
N VAL A 71 -12.44 3.29 0.29
CA VAL A 71 -13.27 2.10 0.56
C VAL A 71 -14.69 2.52 0.95
N ALA A 72 -14.82 3.55 1.78
CA ALA A 72 -16.13 4.06 2.19
C ALA A 72 -16.91 4.65 1.01
N GLU A 73 -16.22 5.30 0.07
CA GLU A 73 -16.83 5.95 -1.08
C GLU A 73 -17.18 4.98 -2.21
N ALA A 74 -16.27 4.07 -2.54
CA ALA A 74 -16.36 3.22 -3.73
C ALA A 74 -16.32 1.72 -3.45
N GLY A 75 -16.20 1.31 -2.19
CA GLY A 75 -16.11 -0.08 -1.79
C GLY A 75 -14.72 -0.69 -1.90
N THR A 76 -13.86 -0.11 -2.72
CA THR A 76 -12.50 -0.59 -2.92
C THR A 76 -11.62 0.53 -3.46
N TRP A 77 -10.31 0.36 -3.35
CA TRP A 77 -9.33 1.24 -3.99
C TRP A 77 -8.50 0.35 -4.92
N GLU A 78 -8.70 0.51 -6.23
CA GLU A 78 -8.04 -0.31 -7.23
C GLU A 78 -6.52 -0.14 -7.18
N TRP A 79 -5.79 -1.22 -7.42
CA TRP A 79 -4.32 -1.21 -7.36
C TRP A 79 -3.70 -0.20 -8.32
N ALA A 80 -4.22 -0.12 -9.56
CA ALA A 80 -3.70 0.84 -10.54
C ALA A 80 -3.86 2.28 -10.08
N ASP A 81 -5.03 2.60 -9.50
CA ASP A 81 -5.31 3.94 -8.98
C ASP A 81 -4.45 4.26 -7.76
N PHE A 82 -4.23 3.27 -6.90
CA PHE A 82 -3.36 3.42 -5.74
C PHE A 82 -1.93 3.74 -6.18
N LYS A 83 -1.38 2.98 -7.14
CA LYS A 83 -0.02 3.23 -7.62
C LYS A 83 0.15 4.64 -8.15
N GLU A 84 -0.78 5.07 -8.97
CA GLU A 84 -0.75 6.42 -9.55
C GLU A 84 -0.79 7.49 -8.47
N CYS A 85 -1.68 7.32 -7.50
CA CYS A 85 -1.82 8.26 -6.39
C CYS A 85 -0.54 8.34 -5.56
N VAL A 86 0.04 7.21 -5.20
CA VAL A 86 1.24 7.17 -4.36
C VAL A 86 2.44 7.79 -5.07
N ILE A 87 2.57 7.58 -6.38
CA ILE A 87 3.64 8.20 -7.15
C ILE A 87 3.49 9.72 -7.14
N GLN A 88 2.26 10.24 -7.22
CA GLN A 88 2.00 11.67 -7.16
C GLN A 88 2.32 12.26 -5.80
N ILE A 89 1.90 11.61 -4.72
CA ILE A 89 2.10 12.16 -3.38
C ILE A 89 3.53 12.01 -2.88
N GLU A 90 4.35 11.16 -3.50
CA GLU A 90 5.76 11.06 -3.17
C GLU A 90 6.45 12.43 -3.25
N GLY A 91 6.12 13.21 -4.26
CA GLY A 91 6.66 14.56 -4.41
C GLY A 91 6.27 15.48 -3.26
N GLU A 92 5.09 15.31 -2.70
CA GLU A 92 4.62 16.10 -1.56
C GLU A 92 5.40 15.77 -0.29
N PHE A 93 5.72 14.48 -0.06
CA PHE A 93 6.55 14.09 1.07
C PHE A 93 7.96 14.67 0.96
N GLU A 94 8.56 14.65 -0.24
CA GLU A 94 9.86 15.25 -0.48
C GLU A 94 9.85 16.75 -0.23
N ASN A 95 8.85 17.44 -0.73
CA ASN A 95 8.71 18.89 -0.55
C ASN A 95 8.61 19.27 0.93
N SER A 96 7.90 18.46 1.72
CA SER A 96 7.80 18.68 3.17
C SER A 96 9.14 18.62 3.86
N ARG A 97 10.06 17.80 3.36
CA ARG A 97 11.40 17.65 3.96
C ARG A 97 12.37 18.73 3.56
N LEU A 98 12.14 19.36 2.42
CA LEU A 98 13.01 20.41 1.91
C LEU A 98 12.75 21.78 2.56
N VAL A 99 11.69 21.90 3.32
CA VAL A 99 11.28 23.17 3.94
C VAL A 99 11.90 23.36 5.34
#